data_4fc4c97ca2151167887e2dd9ae4608b4
#
_entry.id   4fc4c97ca2151167887e2dd9ae4608b4
#
_cell.length_a   1.000
_cell.length_b   1.000
_cell.length_c   1.000
_cell.angle_alpha   90.00
_cell.angle_beta   90.00
_cell.angle_gamma   90.00
#
_symmetry.space_group_name_H-M   'P 1'
#
loop_
_entity.id
_entity.type
_entity.pdbx_description
1 polymer ?
#
loop_
_entity_poly.entity_id
_entity_poly.type
_entity_poly.pdbx_seq_one_letter_code
_entity_poly.pdbx_strand_id
1 'polypeptide(L)'
;VKQIEQSAPRSTAEIFRSIPGIRSESSGGEGNSNISVRGVPISSGGSKYLQIQEDGLPVLLFGDISFATADIFTRFDGNVAKIEAIRGGSASTLSSNSPGGIINFISKTGKTEGGMVRTSFGLDYNNFRTDVDYGAKIGDGLYFHVGGFYRACVGVIITPSTSNNGGQVKFNLTKEFQNGKVTVYAKFLNDRAAAYMPMPVKVTGTNANPSWGSVSGFDATTGALQSIYLNHNVGLGTNGELRRENVGDGMNPISKSIGVNASFDLEDGWKITENGRYSSNSGGFIAPFPAEVGSAAAIAASFGAGSTLTYADSGTPFNNPNGLVSRIHMFDTQLNDLSNFMNDLRVTKKFNKIGLTAGYFKSIQNISMSW
;
A
#
# COMPACT_ATOMS: atom_id res chain seq x y z
N VAL A 1 18.58 3.37 -4.00
CA VAL A 1 17.65 2.98 -5.06
C VAL A 1 18.24 1.83 -5.88
N LYS A 2 19.45 1.93 -6.43
CA LYS A 2 20.06 0.87 -7.27
C LYS A 2 20.02 -0.54 -6.64
N GLN A 3 20.28 -0.68 -5.33
CA GLN A 3 20.18 -1.96 -4.61
C GLN A 3 18.73 -2.46 -4.56
N ILE A 4 17.77 -1.55 -4.36
CA ILE A 4 16.34 -1.89 -4.33
C ILE A 4 15.89 -2.36 -5.72
N GLU A 5 16.31 -1.65 -6.77
CA GLU A 5 16.01 -2.04 -8.15
C GLU A 5 16.58 -3.41 -8.52
N GLN A 6 17.78 -3.73 -8.04
CA GLN A 6 18.41 -5.05 -8.23
C GLN A 6 17.66 -6.18 -7.51
N SER A 7 16.98 -5.90 -6.40
CA SER A 7 16.16 -6.89 -5.70
C SER A 7 14.78 -7.12 -6.34
N ALA A 8 14.42 -6.31 -7.37
CA ALA A 8 13.15 -6.36 -8.09
C ALA A 8 11.93 -6.51 -7.15
N PRO A 9 11.75 -5.61 -6.17
CA PRO A 9 10.70 -5.76 -5.17
C PRO A 9 9.33 -5.62 -5.82
N ARG A 10 8.40 -6.49 -5.43
CA ARG A 10 7.02 -6.49 -5.93
C ARG A 10 6.12 -5.56 -5.12
N SER A 11 6.47 -5.33 -3.85
CA SER A 11 5.68 -4.53 -2.91
C SER A 11 6.55 -3.59 -2.08
N THR A 12 5.93 -2.60 -1.46
CA THR A 12 6.59 -1.72 -0.48
C THR A 12 7.13 -2.51 0.71
N ALA A 13 6.44 -3.58 1.13
CA ALA A 13 6.89 -4.46 2.20
C ALA A 13 8.24 -5.12 1.89
N GLU A 14 8.46 -5.56 0.67
CA GLU A 14 9.73 -6.16 0.25
C GLU A 14 10.88 -5.14 0.27
N ILE A 15 10.59 -3.88 -0.08
CA ILE A 15 11.55 -2.78 0.04
C ILE A 15 11.92 -2.56 1.51
N PHE A 16 10.92 -2.52 2.38
CA PHE A 16 11.13 -2.22 3.79
C PHE A 16 11.94 -3.30 4.52
N ARG A 17 11.89 -4.55 4.07
CA ARG A 17 12.77 -5.63 4.56
C ARG A 17 14.26 -5.34 4.38
N SER A 18 14.62 -4.55 3.36
CA SER A 18 16.00 -4.16 3.13
C SER A 18 16.51 -3.07 4.08
N ILE A 19 15.62 -2.46 4.87
CA ILE A 19 15.97 -1.39 5.81
C ILE A 19 16.29 -2.01 7.18
N PRO A 20 17.52 -1.90 7.70
CA PRO A 20 17.89 -2.50 8.97
C PRO A 20 16.99 -2.04 10.13
N GLY A 21 16.50 -2.99 10.93
CA GLY A 21 15.61 -2.72 12.07
C GLY A 21 14.13 -2.57 11.71
N ILE A 22 13.75 -2.79 10.44
CA ILE A 22 12.36 -2.90 10.02
C ILE A 22 12.05 -4.36 9.66
N ARG A 23 10.99 -4.88 10.23
CA ARG A 23 10.33 -6.12 9.81
C ARG A 23 9.08 -5.74 9.02
N SER A 24 8.92 -6.32 7.85
CA SER A 24 7.79 -6.05 6.99
C SER A 24 7.29 -7.31 6.30
N GLU A 25 5.99 -7.50 6.24
CA GLU A 25 5.33 -8.66 5.67
C GLU A 25 4.17 -8.21 4.79
N SER A 26 4.13 -8.71 3.55
CA SER A 26 3.05 -8.48 2.60
C SER A 26 1.96 -9.55 2.79
N SER A 27 1.37 -9.61 3.98
CA SER A 27 0.41 -10.65 4.36
C SER A 27 -0.93 -10.54 3.64
N GLY A 28 -1.39 -9.33 3.40
CA GLY A 28 -2.67 -9.05 2.73
C GLY A 28 -2.55 -8.78 1.23
N GLY A 29 -1.38 -8.99 0.62
CA GLY A 29 -1.10 -8.60 -0.76
C GLY A 29 -0.23 -7.35 -0.85
N GLU A 30 -0.21 -6.70 -2.01
CA GLU A 30 0.59 -5.50 -2.23
C GLU A 30 -0.15 -4.24 -1.77
N GLY A 31 0.14 -3.73 -0.59
CA GLY A 31 -0.42 -2.47 -0.08
C GLY A 31 -1.22 -2.62 1.22
N ASN A 32 -1.21 -3.77 1.86
CA ASN A 32 -1.70 -3.94 3.22
C ASN A 32 -0.65 -4.74 4.00
N SER A 33 0.46 -4.08 4.28
CA SER A 33 1.64 -4.71 4.84
C SER A 33 1.69 -4.55 6.35
N ASN A 34 2.07 -5.61 7.05
CA ASN A 34 2.38 -5.53 8.48
C ASN A 34 3.82 -5.03 8.65
N ILE A 35 3.98 -3.86 9.27
CA ILE A 35 5.29 -3.23 9.41
C ILE A 35 5.58 -2.96 10.88
N SER A 36 6.72 -3.43 11.34
CA SER A 36 7.23 -3.23 12.70
C SER A 36 8.64 -2.65 12.68
N VAL A 37 8.93 -1.76 13.61
CA VAL A 37 10.23 -1.09 13.74
C VAL A 37 10.80 -1.37 15.11
N ARG A 38 12.03 -1.96 15.18
CA ARG A 38 12.79 -2.18 16.41
C ARG A 38 12.00 -2.81 17.56
N GLY A 39 11.15 -3.79 17.25
CA GLY A 39 10.38 -4.52 18.25
C GLY A 39 9.13 -3.81 18.76
N VAL A 40 8.75 -2.65 18.20
CA VAL A 40 7.41 -2.10 18.41
C VAL A 40 6.41 -3.13 17.89
N PRO A 41 5.38 -3.51 18.67
CA PRO A 41 4.46 -4.56 18.28
C PRO A 41 3.86 -4.34 16.89
N ILE A 42 3.75 -5.43 16.14
CA ILE A 42 3.00 -5.43 14.87
C ILE A 42 1.53 -5.24 15.23
N SER A 43 0.87 -4.26 14.62
CA SER A 43 -0.58 -4.25 14.58
C SER A 43 -1.04 -5.13 13.43
N SER A 44 -2.13 -5.87 13.60
CA SER A 44 -2.74 -6.60 12.51
C SER A 44 -3.26 -5.60 11.46
N GLY A 45 -2.73 -5.70 10.27
CA GLY A 45 -3.11 -4.83 9.16
C GLY A 45 -2.52 -3.43 9.25
N GLY A 46 -1.27 -3.27 8.83
CA GLY A 46 -0.75 -1.95 8.52
C GLY A 46 0.49 -1.48 9.26
N SER A 47 0.74 -0.20 9.11
CA SER A 47 1.93 0.51 9.59
C SER A 47 1.60 1.45 10.75
N LYS A 48 0.83 0.99 11.71
CA LYS A 48 0.22 1.82 12.77
C LYS A 48 1.18 2.77 13.49
N TYR A 49 2.43 2.34 13.68
CA TYR A 49 3.45 3.10 14.40
C TYR A 49 4.56 3.65 13.52
N LEU A 50 4.48 3.41 12.22
CA LEU A 50 5.41 3.89 11.21
C LEU A 50 4.67 4.81 10.24
N GLN A 51 5.20 6.01 10.01
CA GLN A 51 4.64 6.91 9.03
C GLN A 51 5.31 6.74 7.67
N ILE A 52 4.51 6.58 6.63
CA ILE A 52 4.95 6.59 5.24
C ILE A 52 4.74 7.99 4.68
N GLN A 53 5.80 8.54 4.08
CA GLN A 53 5.81 9.86 3.48
C GLN A 53 6.21 9.79 2.00
N GLU A 54 5.70 10.74 1.23
CA GLU A 54 6.17 11.09 -0.11
C GLU A 54 6.61 12.55 -0.09
N ASP A 55 7.87 12.79 -0.46
CA ASP A 55 8.51 14.11 -0.51
C ASP A 55 8.36 14.94 0.80
N GLY A 56 8.42 14.24 1.95
CA GLY A 56 8.39 14.84 3.28
C GLY A 56 7.01 15.03 3.89
N LEU A 57 5.93 14.72 3.17
CA LEU A 57 4.56 14.78 3.71
C LEU A 57 3.95 13.39 3.89
N PRO A 58 3.22 13.15 5.01
CA PRO A 58 2.52 11.90 5.23
C PRO A 58 1.56 11.55 4.10
N VAL A 59 1.49 10.27 3.73
CA VAL A 59 0.48 9.79 2.77
C VAL A 59 -0.91 9.83 3.40
N LEU A 60 -1.03 9.31 4.64
CA LEU A 60 -2.18 9.48 5.52
C LEU A 60 -1.71 9.92 6.90
N LEU A 61 -2.55 10.61 7.66
CA LEU A 61 -2.23 11.04 9.04
C LEU A 61 -2.42 9.94 10.09
N PHE A 62 -3.06 8.86 9.73
CA PHE A 62 -3.25 7.70 10.60
C PHE A 62 -2.52 6.48 10.03
N GLY A 63 -2.26 5.48 10.87
CA GLY A 63 -1.53 4.29 10.46
C GLY A 63 -2.42 3.21 9.86
N ASP A 64 -3.60 2.99 10.45
CA ASP A 64 -4.53 1.94 10.04
C ASP A 64 -5.93 2.20 10.57
N ILE A 65 -6.92 2.17 9.69
CA ILE A 65 -8.35 2.13 10.02
C ILE A 65 -9.02 1.14 9.07
N SER A 66 -9.50 0.00 9.58
CA SER A 66 -10.29 -0.98 8.80
C SER A 66 -9.72 -1.27 7.41
N PHE A 67 -8.44 -1.69 7.34
CA PHE A 67 -7.68 -1.95 6.12
C PHE A 67 -7.29 -0.72 5.28
N ALA A 68 -7.65 0.49 5.68
CA ALA A 68 -7.12 1.72 5.10
C ALA A 68 -5.75 2.02 5.70
N THR A 69 -4.70 1.74 4.96
CA THR A 69 -3.30 1.96 5.38
C THR A 69 -2.57 2.84 4.38
N ALA A 70 -1.52 3.53 4.80
CA ALA A 70 -0.79 4.46 3.93
C ALA A 70 -0.10 3.74 2.76
N ASP A 71 0.33 2.48 2.94
CA ASP A 71 0.99 1.70 1.90
C ASP A 71 0.04 1.25 0.77
N ILE A 72 -1.28 1.22 0.99
CA ILE A 72 -2.27 1.04 -0.08
C ILE A 72 -2.10 2.11 -1.16
N PHE A 73 -1.86 3.37 -0.76
CA PHE A 73 -1.73 4.51 -1.66
C PHE A 73 -0.28 4.79 -2.10
N THR A 74 0.66 3.92 -1.74
CA THR A 74 2.09 4.10 -2.02
C THR A 74 2.60 3.01 -2.95
N ARG A 75 3.28 3.41 -4.04
CA ARG A 75 3.94 2.49 -4.97
C ARG A 75 5.37 2.94 -5.21
N PHE A 76 6.25 1.96 -5.36
CA PHE A 76 7.63 2.19 -5.78
C PHE A 76 7.73 2.02 -7.30
N ASP A 77 8.36 2.98 -7.95
CA ASP A 77 8.64 2.97 -9.39
C ASP A 77 9.91 3.79 -9.72
N GLY A 78 10.18 3.99 -11.01
CA GLY A 78 11.32 4.74 -11.52
C GLY A 78 11.39 6.21 -11.08
N ASN A 79 10.31 6.79 -10.55
CA ASN A 79 10.29 8.18 -10.08
C ASN A 79 11.05 8.39 -8.77
N VAL A 80 11.37 7.33 -8.01
CA VAL A 80 12.00 7.45 -6.70
C VAL A 80 13.51 7.64 -6.84
N ALA A 81 14.03 8.76 -6.34
CA ALA A 81 15.46 9.05 -6.29
C ALA A 81 16.15 8.36 -5.11
N LYS A 82 15.51 8.37 -3.94
CA LYS A 82 16.03 7.73 -2.71
C LYS A 82 14.90 7.46 -1.71
N ILE A 83 15.19 6.56 -0.77
CA ILE A 83 14.32 6.30 0.39
C ILE A 83 15.11 6.70 1.64
N GLU A 84 14.50 7.53 2.45
CA GLU A 84 15.03 7.94 3.75
C GLU A 84 14.26 7.21 4.85
N ALA A 85 14.96 6.68 5.85
CA ALA A 85 14.33 5.98 6.97
C ALA A 85 14.87 6.50 8.30
N ILE A 86 13.97 7.03 9.13
CA ILE A 86 14.23 7.37 10.52
C ILE A 86 13.58 6.27 11.37
N ARG A 87 14.35 5.61 12.20
CA ARG A 87 13.95 4.40 12.94
C ARG A 87 13.90 4.66 14.43
N GLY A 88 12.79 5.22 14.91
CA GLY A 88 12.62 5.64 16.30
C GLY A 88 13.42 6.90 16.66
N GLY A 89 13.54 7.19 17.92
CA GLY A 89 14.27 8.37 18.43
C GLY A 89 13.63 9.68 18.01
N SER A 90 14.37 10.49 17.24
CA SER A 90 13.92 11.81 16.79
C SER A 90 12.82 11.81 15.73
N ALA A 91 12.32 10.66 15.28
CA ALA A 91 11.21 10.60 14.33
C ALA A 91 9.98 11.36 14.84
N SER A 92 9.69 11.27 16.12
CA SER A 92 8.58 11.96 16.78
C SER A 92 8.70 13.48 16.80
N THR A 93 9.90 14.03 16.59
CA THR A 93 10.10 15.48 16.53
C THR A 93 9.84 16.06 15.13
N LEU A 94 9.83 15.20 14.10
CA LEU A 94 9.67 15.62 12.71
C LEU A 94 8.27 15.30 12.16
N SER A 95 7.49 14.51 12.87
CA SER A 95 6.18 14.06 12.43
C SER A 95 5.32 13.58 13.59
N SER A 96 4.01 13.83 13.54
CA SER A 96 3.03 13.22 14.44
C SER A 96 2.71 11.78 14.03
N ASN A 97 2.22 10.96 15.00
CA ASN A 97 1.77 9.59 14.77
C ASN A 97 2.83 8.62 14.20
N SER A 98 4.11 8.83 14.54
CA SER A 98 5.21 8.02 14.04
C SER A 98 6.20 7.58 15.13
N PRO A 99 5.75 7.01 16.26
CA PRO A 99 6.66 6.66 17.37
C PRO A 99 7.69 5.61 16.99
N GLY A 100 7.39 4.73 16.03
CA GLY A 100 8.32 3.72 15.52
C GLY A 100 9.29 4.26 14.49
N GLY A 101 8.90 5.26 13.71
CA GLY A 101 9.77 5.81 12.67
C GLY A 101 9.04 6.41 11.48
N ILE A 102 9.84 6.85 10.51
CA ILE A 102 9.37 7.45 9.26
C ILE A 102 10.09 6.78 8.10
N ILE A 103 9.38 6.43 7.05
CA ILE A 103 9.94 6.08 5.73
C ILE A 103 9.44 7.11 4.72
N ASN A 104 10.39 7.82 4.08
CA ASN A 104 10.10 8.89 3.14
C ASN A 104 10.66 8.56 1.76
N PHE A 105 9.78 8.54 0.77
CA PHE A 105 10.11 8.36 -0.65
C PHE A 105 10.37 9.72 -1.27
N ILE A 106 11.60 9.96 -1.73
CA ILE A 106 12.00 11.22 -2.37
C ILE A 106 11.98 11.07 -3.87
N SER A 107 11.28 11.95 -4.56
CA SER A 107 11.13 11.94 -6.01
C SER A 107 12.36 12.47 -6.75
N LYS A 108 12.59 11.95 -7.97
CA LYS A 108 13.53 12.54 -8.94
C LYS A 108 12.99 13.88 -9.43
N THR A 109 13.88 14.80 -9.79
CA THR A 109 13.51 16.16 -10.26
C THR A 109 13.91 16.45 -11.72
N GLY A 110 14.53 15.49 -12.40
CA GLY A 110 15.05 15.69 -13.75
C GLY A 110 16.33 16.53 -13.83
N LYS A 111 16.93 16.90 -12.70
CA LYS A 111 18.21 17.62 -12.67
C LYS A 111 19.34 16.81 -13.30
N THR A 112 19.31 15.49 -13.16
CA THR A 112 20.12 14.55 -13.92
C THR A 112 19.29 14.11 -15.11
N GLU A 113 19.74 14.47 -16.31
CA GLU A 113 19.09 14.08 -17.56
C GLU A 113 19.20 12.58 -17.78
N GLY A 114 18.13 11.99 -18.28
CA GLY A 114 18.03 10.58 -18.63
C GLY A 114 16.77 9.93 -18.09
N GLY A 115 16.64 8.67 -18.41
CA GLY A 115 15.48 7.88 -18.03
C GLY A 115 15.72 6.38 -18.13
N MET A 116 14.69 5.62 -17.88
CA MET A 116 14.75 4.17 -17.89
C MET A 116 13.41 3.61 -18.43
N VAL A 117 13.54 2.55 -19.19
CA VAL A 117 12.44 1.63 -19.49
C VAL A 117 12.84 0.27 -18.95
N ARG A 118 12.00 -0.31 -18.10
CA ARG A 118 12.22 -1.63 -17.55
C ARG A 118 10.94 -2.45 -17.65
N THR A 119 11.05 -3.65 -18.22
CA THR A 119 9.96 -4.62 -18.25
C THR A 119 10.35 -5.82 -17.40
N SER A 120 9.43 -6.29 -16.58
CA SER A 120 9.59 -7.43 -15.68
C SER A 120 8.54 -8.49 -16.01
N PHE A 121 8.99 -9.74 -16.10
CA PHE A 121 8.14 -10.93 -16.29
C PHE A 121 8.35 -11.88 -15.12
N GLY A 122 7.30 -12.55 -14.67
CA GLY A 122 7.43 -13.70 -13.77
C GLY A 122 7.91 -14.93 -14.53
N LEU A 123 8.77 -15.75 -13.89
CA LEU A 123 9.25 -17.00 -14.48
C LEU A 123 8.42 -18.20 -14.06
N ASP A 124 7.83 -18.16 -12.87
CA ASP A 124 7.06 -19.23 -12.23
C ASP A 124 5.61 -18.82 -11.92
N TYR A 125 5.23 -17.59 -12.21
CA TYR A 125 3.88 -17.07 -12.07
C TYR A 125 3.61 -15.98 -13.09
N ASN A 126 2.34 -15.74 -13.41
CA ASN A 126 1.95 -14.72 -14.38
C ASN A 126 2.18 -13.31 -13.79
N ASN A 127 3.22 -12.65 -14.27
CA ASN A 127 3.54 -11.27 -13.92
C ASN A 127 4.04 -10.52 -15.14
N PHE A 128 3.44 -9.37 -15.39
CA PHE A 128 3.89 -8.39 -16.37
C PHE A 128 3.85 -7.00 -15.74
N ARG A 129 4.99 -6.31 -15.76
CA ARG A 129 5.10 -4.92 -15.34
C ARG A 129 6.10 -4.19 -16.22
N THR A 130 5.72 -2.99 -16.65
CA THR A 130 6.62 -2.05 -17.33
C THR A 130 6.68 -0.75 -16.55
N ASP A 131 7.89 -0.33 -16.21
CA ASP A 131 8.23 0.94 -15.59
C ASP A 131 8.92 1.84 -16.64
N VAL A 132 8.55 3.11 -16.66
CA VAL A 132 9.17 4.13 -17.53
C VAL A 132 9.38 5.39 -16.72
N ASP A 133 10.55 6.00 -16.84
CA ASP A 133 10.79 7.35 -16.34
C ASP A 133 11.75 8.11 -17.24
N TYR A 134 11.58 9.42 -17.28
CA TYR A 134 12.49 10.34 -17.99
C TYR A 134 12.46 11.72 -17.33
N GLY A 135 13.63 12.35 -17.27
CA GLY A 135 13.77 13.71 -16.81
C GLY A 135 14.88 14.44 -17.53
N ALA A 136 14.72 15.74 -17.69
CA ALA A 136 15.69 16.59 -18.38
C ALA A 136 15.59 18.05 -17.96
N LYS A 137 16.64 18.81 -18.32
CA LYS A 137 16.64 20.27 -18.31
C LYS A 137 15.90 20.78 -19.56
N ILE A 138 14.93 21.68 -19.38
CA ILE A 138 14.14 22.28 -20.48
C ILE A 138 14.33 23.80 -20.59
N GLY A 139 15.10 24.40 -19.70
CA GLY A 139 15.41 25.83 -19.71
C GLY A 139 16.42 26.17 -18.64
N ASP A 140 16.78 27.45 -18.52
CA ASP A 140 17.72 27.86 -17.49
C ASP A 140 17.15 27.61 -16.09
N GLY A 141 17.82 26.76 -15.31
CA GLY A 141 17.34 26.29 -14.00
C GLY A 141 15.98 25.62 -14.02
N LEU A 142 15.46 25.19 -15.17
CA LEU A 142 14.16 24.59 -15.29
C LEU A 142 14.29 23.12 -15.72
N TYR A 143 13.70 22.22 -14.90
CA TYR A 143 13.82 20.78 -15.07
C TYR A 143 12.44 20.14 -14.95
N PHE A 144 12.21 19.05 -15.65
CA PHE A 144 11.03 18.22 -15.47
C PHE A 144 11.41 16.77 -15.23
N HIS A 145 10.53 16.04 -14.59
CA HIS A 145 10.60 14.59 -14.50
C HIS A 145 9.19 14.02 -14.64
N VAL A 146 9.05 12.97 -15.43
CA VAL A 146 7.82 12.20 -15.60
C VAL A 146 8.15 10.72 -15.57
N GLY A 147 7.27 9.93 -14.97
CA GLY A 147 7.43 8.49 -15.02
C GLY A 147 6.28 7.80 -14.33
N GLY A 148 6.31 6.47 -14.36
CA GLY A 148 5.30 5.63 -13.78
C GLY A 148 5.46 4.18 -14.16
N PHE A 149 4.46 3.39 -13.90
CA PHE A 149 4.41 2.00 -14.30
C PHE A 149 2.98 1.59 -14.68
N TYR A 150 2.91 0.53 -15.46
CA TYR A 150 1.71 -0.27 -15.67
C TYR A 150 2.01 -1.73 -15.39
N ARG A 151 1.05 -2.45 -14.79
CA ARG A 151 1.14 -3.88 -14.55
C ARG A 151 -0.18 -4.59 -14.78
N ALA A 152 -0.07 -5.88 -15.15
CA ALA A 152 -1.19 -6.81 -15.22
C ALA A 152 -0.67 -8.20 -14.86
N CYS A 153 -1.11 -8.76 -13.73
CA CYS A 153 -0.63 -10.06 -13.27
C CYS A 153 -1.59 -10.75 -12.29
N VAL A 154 -1.43 -12.04 -12.16
CA VAL A 154 -2.15 -12.85 -11.16
C VAL A 154 -1.42 -12.79 -9.81
N GLY A 155 -0.09 -12.70 -9.81
CA GLY A 155 0.72 -12.72 -8.61
C GLY A 155 1.14 -14.14 -8.20
N VAL A 156 1.85 -14.24 -7.07
CA VAL A 156 2.42 -15.51 -6.55
C VAL A 156 1.33 -16.44 -6.03
N ILE A 157 0.29 -15.90 -5.42
CA ILE A 157 -0.90 -16.65 -5.04
C ILE A 157 -1.87 -16.62 -6.22
N ILE A 158 -2.24 -17.80 -6.70
CA ILE A 158 -2.99 -17.98 -7.95
C ILE A 158 -4.46 -17.65 -7.69
N THR A 159 -4.89 -16.50 -8.18
CA THR A 159 -6.30 -16.11 -8.22
C THR A 159 -6.93 -16.47 -9.56
N PRO A 160 -8.26 -16.66 -9.63
CA PRO A 160 -8.95 -17.02 -10.87
C PRO A 160 -9.04 -15.88 -11.89
N SER A 161 -8.57 -14.68 -11.55
CA SER A 161 -8.60 -13.48 -12.40
C SER A 161 -7.30 -12.69 -12.30
N THR A 162 -7.10 -11.73 -13.21
CA THR A 162 -5.98 -10.77 -13.14
C THR A 162 -6.20 -9.83 -11.97
N SER A 163 -5.66 -10.20 -10.80
CA SER A 163 -5.91 -9.51 -9.54
C SER A 163 -5.09 -8.24 -9.36
N ASN A 164 -3.86 -8.22 -9.91
CA ASN A 164 -3.03 -7.02 -9.90
C ASN A 164 -3.10 -6.35 -11.26
N ASN A 165 -3.72 -5.19 -11.33
CA ASN A 165 -3.92 -4.49 -12.60
C ASN A 165 -4.02 -2.99 -12.37
N GLY A 166 -3.25 -2.23 -13.13
CA GLY A 166 -3.26 -0.78 -13.07
C GLY A 166 -1.88 -0.18 -13.10
N GLY A 167 -1.76 1.00 -12.49
CA GLY A 167 -0.49 1.70 -12.51
C GLY A 167 -0.49 3.04 -11.83
N GLN A 168 0.62 3.74 -11.99
CA GLN A 168 0.86 5.06 -11.43
C GLN A 168 1.57 5.93 -12.46
N VAL A 169 1.25 7.22 -12.46
CA VAL A 169 2.01 8.26 -13.16
C VAL A 169 2.32 9.36 -12.17
N LYS A 170 3.58 9.83 -12.17
CA LYS A 170 4.05 11.00 -11.44
C LYS A 170 4.71 11.97 -12.40
N PHE A 171 4.51 13.26 -12.13
CA PHE A 171 5.12 14.35 -12.86
C PHE A 171 5.60 15.41 -11.87
N ASN A 172 6.74 16.03 -12.14
CA ASN A 172 7.14 17.26 -11.49
C ASN A 172 7.86 18.22 -12.42
N LEU A 173 7.79 19.49 -12.06
CA LEU A 173 8.48 20.59 -12.70
C LEU A 173 9.23 21.36 -11.62
N THR A 174 10.55 21.47 -11.75
CA THR A 174 11.42 22.13 -10.80
C THR A 174 12.08 23.33 -11.43
N LYS A 175 11.90 24.51 -10.81
CA LYS A 175 12.65 25.74 -11.13
C LYS A 175 13.67 25.99 -10.03
N GLU A 176 14.94 26.06 -10.40
CA GLU A 176 16.03 26.53 -9.55
C GLU A 176 16.25 28.02 -9.76
N PHE A 177 16.45 28.72 -8.67
CA PHE A 177 16.83 30.13 -8.61
C PHE A 177 18.21 30.23 -7.99
N GLN A 178 18.78 31.42 -7.99
CA GLN A 178 20.11 31.65 -7.42
C GLN A 178 20.19 31.25 -5.93
N ASN A 179 19.13 31.50 -5.18
CA ASN A 179 19.06 31.27 -3.73
C ASN A 179 18.03 30.21 -3.31
N GLY A 180 17.51 29.43 -4.26
CA GLY A 180 16.52 28.41 -3.88
C GLY A 180 15.91 27.67 -5.05
N LYS A 181 14.85 26.92 -4.75
CA LYS A 181 14.10 26.17 -5.75
C LYS A 181 12.62 26.06 -5.40
N VAL A 182 11.80 25.88 -6.43
CA VAL A 182 10.39 25.52 -6.32
C VAL A 182 10.14 24.31 -7.21
N THR A 183 9.47 23.30 -6.68
CA THR A 183 8.99 22.13 -7.40
C THR A 183 7.48 22.03 -7.28
N VAL A 184 6.79 21.98 -8.40
CA VAL A 184 5.36 21.61 -8.47
C VAL A 184 5.29 20.16 -8.93
N TYR A 185 4.42 19.37 -8.32
CA TYR A 185 4.31 17.95 -8.64
C TYR A 185 2.86 17.47 -8.64
N ALA A 186 2.64 16.40 -9.39
CA ALA A 186 1.36 15.72 -9.46
C ALA A 186 1.55 14.19 -9.48
N LYS A 187 0.56 13.47 -8.95
CA LYS A 187 0.48 12.01 -8.94
C LYS A 187 -0.91 11.56 -9.31
N PHE A 188 -0.98 10.51 -10.10
CA PHE A 188 -2.17 9.71 -10.34
C PHE A 188 -1.85 8.24 -10.12
N LEU A 189 -2.55 7.59 -9.19
CA LEU A 189 -2.49 6.17 -8.90
C LEU A 189 -3.89 5.58 -9.12
N ASN A 190 -3.96 4.50 -9.91
CA ASN A 190 -5.09 3.58 -9.98
C ASN A 190 -4.51 2.20 -10.25
N ASP A 191 -4.29 1.44 -9.18
CA ASP A 191 -3.55 0.19 -9.24
C ASP A 191 -4.11 -0.80 -8.22
N ARG A 192 -5.03 -1.65 -8.67
CA ARG A 192 -5.58 -2.70 -7.82
C ARG A 192 -4.58 -3.82 -7.60
N ALA A 193 -4.69 -4.44 -6.45
CA ALA A 193 -3.94 -5.63 -6.06
C ALA A 193 -4.87 -6.66 -5.41
N ALA A 194 -4.53 -7.95 -5.52
CA ALA A 194 -5.28 -8.97 -4.79
C ALA A 194 -5.25 -8.66 -3.29
N ALA A 195 -6.40 -8.82 -2.63
CA ALA A 195 -6.50 -8.78 -1.19
C ALA A 195 -6.54 -10.22 -0.67
N TYR A 196 -5.47 -10.64 -0.02
CA TYR A 196 -5.38 -11.96 0.57
C TYR A 196 -5.74 -11.90 2.06
N MET A 197 -6.51 -12.88 2.50
CA MET A 197 -6.80 -13.13 3.90
C MET A 197 -6.04 -14.38 4.35
N PRO A 198 -6.00 -14.70 5.66
CA PRO A 198 -5.33 -15.91 6.14
C PRO A 198 -5.80 -17.16 5.40
N MET A 199 -4.87 -18.02 5.03
CA MET A 199 -5.16 -19.27 4.31
C MET A 199 -5.19 -20.45 5.30
N PRO A 200 -6.07 -21.43 5.12
CA PRO A 200 -6.11 -22.61 5.97
C PRO A 200 -4.84 -23.45 5.79
N VAL A 201 -4.23 -23.84 6.90
CA VAL A 201 -3.07 -24.74 6.94
C VAL A 201 -3.34 -25.90 7.89
N LYS A 202 -2.74 -27.05 7.57
CA LYS A 202 -2.72 -28.21 8.47
C LYS A 202 -1.53 -28.09 9.41
N VAL A 203 -1.77 -28.25 10.71
CA VAL A 203 -0.71 -28.31 11.72
C VAL A 203 -0.71 -29.69 12.36
N THR A 204 0.45 -30.31 12.45
CA THR A 204 0.70 -31.57 13.14
C THR A 204 1.90 -31.44 14.08
N GLY A 205 2.14 -32.46 14.91
CA GLY A 205 3.19 -32.40 15.91
C GLY A 205 2.70 -31.85 17.26
N THR A 206 3.60 -31.19 17.97
CA THR A 206 3.32 -30.59 19.30
C THR A 206 3.53 -29.09 19.28
N ASN A 207 3.04 -28.37 20.30
CA ASN A 207 3.26 -26.93 20.44
C ASN A 207 4.76 -26.58 20.49
N ALA A 208 5.61 -27.46 21.00
CA ALA A 208 7.06 -27.25 21.03
C ALA A 208 7.73 -27.57 19.68
N ASN A 209 7.13 -28.41 18.86
CA ASN A 209 7.67 -28.81 17.55
C ASN A 209 6.52 -29.00 16.54
N PRO A 210 5.91 -27.91 16.07
CA PRO A 210 4.83 -27.95 15.07
C PRO A 210 5.38 -28.23 13.67
N SER A 211 4.64 -29.01 12.90
CA SER A 211 4.85 -29.21 11.47
C SER A 211 3.67 -28.63 10.69
N TRP A 212 3.97 -27.82 9.68
CA TRP A 212 2.99 -27.09 8.88
C TRP A 212 2.88 -27.68 7.49
N GLY A 213 1.69 -27.74 6.96
CA GLY A 213 1.44 -28.26 5.61
C GLY A 213 0.12 -27.80 5.03
N SER A 214 -0.12 -28.16 3.79
CA SER A 214 -1.38 -27.91 3.12
C SER A 214 -2.48 -28.84 3.61
N VAL A 215 -3.72 -28.36 3.63
CA VAL A 215 -4.90 -29.21 3.81
C VAL A 215 -5.16 -30.00 2.52
N SER A 216 -5.87 -31.13 2.62
CA SER A 216 -6.18 -31.94 1.43
C SER A 216 -6.99 -31.12 0.42
N GLY A 217 -6.50 -31.08 -0.83
CA GLY A 217 -7.17 -30.36 -1.91
C GLY A 217 -6.94 -28.84 -1.96
N PHE A 218 -6.12 -28.28 -1.06
CA PHE A 218 -5.81 -26.85 -1.06
C PHE A 218 -4.33 -26.62 -0.70
N ASP A 219 -3.56 -26.08 -1.65
CA ASP A 219 -2.17 -25.70 -1.40
C ASP A 219 -2.12 -24.30 -0.76
N ALA A 220 -1.71 -24.23 0.50
CA ALA A 220 -1.63 -22.98 1.25
C ALA A 220 -0.51 -22.02 0.76
N THR A 221 0.40 -22.49 -0.08
CA THR A 221 1.52 -21.67 -0.59
C THR A 221 1.16 -20.91 -1.87
N THR A 222 0.25 -21.45 -2.67
CA THR A 222 -0.13 -20.88 -3.97
C THR A 222 -1.64 -20.71 -4.16
N GLY A 223 -2.45 -21.37 -3.34
CA GLY A 223 -3.91 -21.35 -3.44
C GLY A 223 -4.51 -20.05 -2.90
N ALA A 224 -5.54 -19.56 -3.57
CA ALA A 224 -6.36 -18.42 -3.13
C ALA A 224 -7.76 -18.88 -2.70
N LEU A 225 -8.40 -18.08 -1.85
CA LEU A 225 -9.81 -18.28 -1.47
C LEU A 225 -10.79 -17.60 -2.45
N GLN A 226 -10.29 -16.78 -3.35
CA GLN A 226 -11.05 -16.20 -4.44
C GLN A 226 -11.55 -17.30 -5.38
N SER A 227 -12.78 -17.17 -5.86
CA SER A 227 -13.42 -18.16 -6.72
C SER A 227 -14.16 -17.49 -7.86
N ILE A 228 -14.21 -18.16 -9.03
CA ILE A 228 -15.06 -17.72 -10.15
C ILE A 228 -16.56 -17.78 -9.82
N TYR A 229 -16.93 -18.53 -8.80
CA TYR A 229 -18.33 -18.67 -8.33
C TYR A 229 -18.71 -17.64 -7.27
N LEU A 230 -17.75 -16.86 -6.77
CA LEU A 230 -17.97 -15.78 -5.81
C LEU A 230 -17.36 -14.48 -6.38
N ASN A 231 -17.98 -13.97 -7.44
CA ASN A 231 -17.47 -12.80 -8.16
C ASN A 231 -18.00 -11.47 -7.60
N HIS A 232 -19.12 -11.51 -6.90
CA HIS A 232 -19.76 -10.31 -6.39
C HIS A 232 -20.16 -10.49 -4.92
N ASN A 233 -19.91 -9.44 -4.15
CA ASN A 233 -20.48 -9.27 -2.84
C ASN A 233 -21.61 -8.25 -2.92
N VAL A 234 -22.62 -8.40 -2.05
CA VAL A 234 -23.72 -7.43 -1.93
C VAL A 234 -23.71 -6.91 -0.51
N GLY A 235 -23.51 -5.60 -0.38
CA GLY A 235 -23.49 -4.89 0.87
C GLY A 235 -24.47 -3.71 0.86
N LEU A 236 -24.48 -2.96 1.95
CA LEU A 236 -25.20 -1.69 2.05
C LEU A 236 -24.21 -0.54 2.01
N GLY A 237 -24.49 0.46 1.20
CA GLY A 237 -23.76 1.71 1.21
C GLY A 237 -24.14 2.61 2.40
N THR A 238 -23.52 3.77 2.47
CA THR A 238 -23.64 4.71 3.60
C THR A 238 -25.07 5.21 3.83
N ASN A 239 -25.87 5.25 2.77
CA ASN A 239 -27.28 5.68 2.82
C ASN A 239 -28.26 4.49 2.82
N GLY A 240 -27.78 3.26 3.02
CA GLY A 240 -28.61 2.05 2.98
C GLY A 240 -28.94 1.55 1.58
N GLU A 241 -28.37 2.11 0.53
CA GLU A 241 -28.51 1.61 -0.84
C GLU A 241 -27.78 0.27 -1.01
N LEU A 242 -28.32 -0.62 -1.83
CA LEU A 242 -27.66 -1.86 -2.20
C LEU A 242 -26.42 -1.57 -3.09
N ARG A 243 -25.27 -2.06 -2.65
CA ARG A 243 -24.02 -2.01 -3.41
C ARG A 243 -23.64 -3.40 -3.86
N ARG A 244 -23.14 -3.50 -5.09
CA ARG A 244 -22.54 -4.71 -5.64
C ARG A 244 -21.07 -4.44 -5.89
N GLU A 245 -20.21 -5.16 -5.16
CA GLU A 245 -18.76 -5.04 -5.30
C GLU A 245 -18.21 -6.26 -6.01
N ASN A 246 -17.21 -6.05 -6.85
CA ASN A 246 -16.49 -7.13 -7.53
C ASN A 246 -15.39 -7.67 -6.61
N VAL A 247 -15.48 -8.93 -6.23
CA VAL A 247 -14.49 -9.58 -5.36
C VAL A 247 -13.09 -9.59 -6.01
N GLY A 248 -13.02 -9.60 -7.33
CA GLY A 248 -11.76 -9.52 -8.09
C GLY A 248 -11.04 -8.16 -7.98
N ASP A 249 -11.70 -7.11 -7.49
CA ASP A 249 -11.07 -5.79 -7.31
C ASP A 249 -10.08 -5.77 -6.13
N GLY A 250 -10.28 -6.66 -5.14
CA GLY A 250 -9.33 -6.82 -4.04
C GLY A 250 -9.07 -5.51 -3.29
N MET A 251 -7.82 -5.06 -3.29
CA MET A 251 -7.43 -3.70 -2.87
C MET A 251 -7.38 -2.81 -4.11
N ASN A 252 -8.24 -1.81 -4.18
CA ASN A 252 -8.37 -0.92 -5.35
C ASN A 252 -8.20 0.55 -4.95
N PRO A 253 -6.97 1.01 -4.63
CA PRO A 253 -6.72 2.41 -4.30
C PRO A 253 -6.75 3.30 -5.55
N ILE A 254 -7.36 4.47 -5.39
CA ILE A 254 -7.28 5.57 -6.34
C ILE A 254 -6.75 6.79 -5.58
N SER A 255 -5.64 7.36 -6.05
CA SER A 255 -5.04 8.56 -5.45
C SER A 255 -4.70 9.58 -6.53
N LYS A 256 -5.15 10.81 -6.32
CA LYS A 256 -4.81 11.96 -7.15
C LYS A 256 -4.24 13.03 -6.24
N SER A 257 -3.03 13.49 -6.50
CA SER A 257 -2.45 14.57 -5.70
C SER A 257 -1.77 15.63 -6.54
N ILE A 258 -1.75 16.83 -6.00
CA ILE A 258 -0.97 17.95 -6.50
C ILE A 258 -0.31 18.63 -5.30
N GLY A 259 0.94 19.06 -5.47
CA GLY A 259 1.67 19.69 -4.39
C GLY A 259 2.76 20.64 -4.88
N VAL A 260 3.28 21.36 -3.93
CA VAL A 260 4.40 22.28 -4.10
C VAL A 260 5.44 22.05 -3.01
N ASN A 261 6.69 22.11 -3.39
CA ASN A 261 7.82 22.09 -2.48
C ASN A 261 8.72 23.27 -2.82
N ALA A 262 9.01 24.13 -1.87
CA ALA A 262 9.85 25.29 -2.04
C ALA A 262 10.93 25.36 -0.95
N SER A 263 12.13 25.82 -1.31
CA SER A 263 13.23 25.99 -0.38
C SER A 263 14.07 27.16 -0.82
N PHE A 264 14.24 28.16 0.04
CA PHE A 264 15.03 29.36 -0.23
C PHE A 264 16.03 29.61 0.90
N ASP A 265 17.28 29.79 0.54
CA ASP A 265 18.31 30.28 1.43
C ASP A 265 18.35 31.81 1.29
N LEU A 266 18.08 32.50 2.40
CA LEU A 266 18.05 33.96 2.48
C LEU A 266 19.37 34.45 3.08
N GLU A 267 19.53 35.80 3.07
CA GLU A 267 20.68 36.44 3.68
C GLU A 267 20.82 36.12 5.18
N ASP A 268 22.00 36.32 5.73
CA ASP A 268 22.31 36.11 7.15
C ASP A 268 22.04 34.68 7.69
N GLY A 269 22.03 33.66 6.84
CA GLY A 269 21.82 32.27 7.23
C GLY A 269 20.40 31.90 7.60
N TRP A 270 19.41 32.68 7.12
CA TRP A 270 18.02 32.27 7.14
C TRP A 270 17.70 31.29 6.01
N LYS A 271 16.78 30.36 6.31
CA LYS A 271 16.24 29.45 5.32
C LYS A 271 14.75 29.28 5.54
N ILE A 272 13.99 29.36 4.46
CA ILE A 272 12.55 29.04 4.46
C ILE A 272 12.32 27.78 3.63
N THR A 273 11.53 26.86 4.17
CA THR A 273 11.05 25.68 3.43
C THR A 273 9.55 25.60 3.56
N GLU A 274 8.90 25.33 2.44
CA GLU A 274 7.46 25.14 2.34
C GLU A 274 7.19 23.82 1.62
N ASN A 275 6.25 23.03 2.14
CA ASN A 275 5.84 21.80 1.54
C ASN A 275 4.32 21.64 1.70
N GLY A 276 3.59 21.77 0.60
CA GLY A 276 2.14 21.72 0.58
C GLY A 276 1.62 20.67 -0.39
N ARG A 277 0.59 19.90 0.01
CA ARG A 277 -0.06 18.90 -0.84
C ARG A 277 -1.54 18.77 -0.53
N TYR A 278 -2.33 18.69 -1.59
CA TYR A 278 -3.69 18.17 -1.56
C TYR A 278 -3.71 16.78 -2.22
N SER A 279 -4.37 15.82 -1.59
CA SER A 279 -4.57 14.47 -2.11
C SER A 279 -6.03 14.09 -2.01
N SER A 280 -6.60 13.60 -3.11
CA SER A 280 -7.89 12.90 -3.13
C SER A 280 -7.61 11.40 -3.16
N ASN A 281 -7.97 10.71 -2.09
CA ASN A 281 -7.74 9.28 -1.91
C ASN A 281 -9.07 8.57 -1.70
N SER A 282 -9.28 7.48 -2.42
CA SER A 282 -10.48 6.64 -2.32
C SER A 282 -10.14 5.21 -2.74
N GLY A 283 -11.11 4.31 -2.67
CA GLY A 283 -10.96 2.94 -3.13
C GLY A 283 -11.72 1.93 -2.31
N GLY A 284 -11.26 0.70 -2.29
CA GLY A 284 -11.88 -0.37 -1.53
C GLY A 284 -10.90 -1.47 -1.14
N PHE A 285 -11.33 -2.28 -0.20
CA PHE A 285 -10.72 -3.53 0.19
C PHE A 285 -11.81 -4.59 0.27
N ILE A 286 -11.76 -5.58 -0.63
CA ILE A 286 -12.70 -6.69 -0.63
C ILE A 286 -11.96 -8.02 -0.68
N ALA A 287 -12.22 -8.91 0.29
CA ALA A 287 -11.52 -10.18 0.40
C ALA A 287 -12.36 -11.28 1.06
N PRO A 288 -12.30 -12.53 0.58
CA PRO A 288 -12.88 -13.68 1.26
C PRO A 288 -12.06 -14.05 2.49
N PHE A 289 -12.70 -14.11 3.66
CA PHE A 289 -12.08 -14.49 4.93
C PHE A 289 -12.56 -15.88 5.36
N PRO A 290 -11.67 -16.86 5.64
CA PRO A 290 -12.05 -18.17 6.11
C PRO A 290 -12.39 -18.12 7.61
N ALA A 291 -13.61 -17.75 7.93
CA ALA A 291 -14.05 -17.55 9.31
C ALA A 291 -14.05 -18.85 10.12
N GLU A 292 -14.28 -19.98 9.46
CA GLU A 292 -14.30 -21.29 10.08
C GLU A 292 -13.91 -22.37 9.06
N VAL A 293 -13.13 -23.35 9.48
CA VAL A 293 -12.82 -24.55 8.70
C VAL A 293 -13.27 -25.77 9.47
N GLY A 294 -14.09 -26.62 8.87
CA GLY A 294 -14.66 -27.77 9.54
C GLY A 294 -15.17 -28.82 8.56
N SER A 295 -15.77 -29.88 9.08
CA SER A 295 -16.45 -30.86 8.24
C SER A 295 -17.70 -30.25 7.59
N ALA A 296 -18.03 -30.72 6.38
CA ALA A 296 -19.20 -30.23 5.64
C ALA A 296 -20.49 -30.37 6.47
N ALA A 297 -20.64 -31.49 7.20
CA ALA A 297 -21.79 -31.70 8.08
C ALA A 297 -21.86 -30.66 9.19
N ALA A 298 -20.74 -30.36 9.87
CA ALA A 298 -20.70 -29.37 10.95
C ALA A 298 -20.99 -27.96 10.43
N ILE A 299 -20.37 -27.56 9.34
CA ILE A 299 -20.59 -26.25 8.73
C ILE A 299 -22.04 -26.12 8.24
N ALA A 300 -22.59 -27.12 7.55
CA ALA A 300 -23.99 -27.09 7.12
C ALA A 300 -24.95 -26.95 8.32
N ALA A 301 -24.74 -27.74 9.38
CA ALA A 301 -25.57 -27.68 10.58
C ALA A 301 -25.55 -26.29 11.29
N SER A 302 -24.47 -25.53 11.14
CA SER A 302 -24.37 -24.18 11.71
C SER A 302 -25.33 -23.17 11.05
N PHE A 303 -25.87 -23.47 9.88
CA PHE A 303 -26.87 -22.65 9.17
C PHE A 303 -28.32 -23.05 9.50
N GLY A 304 -28.51 -24.13 10.23
CA GLY A 304 -29.82 -24.64 10.66
C GLY A 304 -29.94 -26.14 10.49
N ALA A 305 -30.87 -26.74 11.23
CA ALA A 305 -31.13 -28.17 11.14
C ALA A 305 -31.63 -28.57 9.75
N GLY A 306 -31.03 -29.60 9.16
CA GLY A 306 -31.36 -30.08 7.82
C GLY A 306 -30.71 -29.32 6.66
N SER A 307 -29.88 -28.31 6.94
CA SER A 307 -29.12 -27.62 5.87
C SER A 307 -28.17 -28.56 5.17
N THR A 308 -28.05 -28.41 3.86
CA THR A 308 -27.15 -29.18 3.00
C THR A 308 -26.26 -28.25 2.18
N LEU A 309 -25.09 -28.75 1.78
CA LEU A 309 -24.19 -28.03 0.88
C LEU A 309 -24.35 -28.57 -0.54
N THR A 310 -24.27 -27.66 -1.50
CA THR A 310 -24.29 -27.99 -2.94
C THR A 310 -23.12 -27.29 -3.63
N TYR A 311 -22.66 -27.87 -4.75
CA TYR A 311 -21.70 -27.21 -5.61
C TYR A 311 -22.35 -26.00 -6.32
N ALA A 312 -21.66 -24.86 -6.35
CA ALA A 312 -22.19 -23.62 -6.93
C ALA A 312 -22.35 -23.65 -8.45
N ASP A 313 -21.56 -24.45 -9.14
CA ASP A 313 -21.57 -24.60 -10.60
C ASP A 313 -22.72 -25.47 -11.12
N SER A 314 -23.04 -26.52 -10.38
CA SER A 314 -24.00 -27.57 -10.83
C SER A 314 -25.25 -27.67 -9.97
N GLY A 315 -25.25 -27.07 -8.78
CA GLY A 315 -26.31 -27.28 -7.81
C GLY A 315 -26.38 -28.68 -7.24
N THR A 316 -25.43 -29.57 -7.59
CA THR A 316 -25.42 -30.95 -7.09
C THR A 316 -25.06 -31.01 -5.61
N PRO A 317 -25.64 -31.93 -4.81
CA PRO A 317 -25.30 -32.08 -3.40
C PRO A 317 -23.82 -32.42 -3.19
N PHE A 318 -23.22 -31.81 -2.17
CA PHE A 318 -21.88 -32.19 -1.69
C PHE A 318 -22.00 -33.42 -0.77
N ASN A 319 -21.74 -34.60 -1.34
CA ASN A 319 -22.02 -35.89 -0.67
C ASN A 319 -20.91 -36.38 0.26
N ASN A 320 -19.98 -35.53 0.69
CA ASN A 320 -18.93 -35.91 1.62
C ASN A 320 -19.11 -35.16 2.97
N PRO A 321 -19.88 -35.69 3.92
CA PRO A 321 -20.15 -35.01 5.18
C PRO A 321 -18.90 -34.75 6.04
N ASN A 322 -17.84 -35.56 5.85
CA ASN A 322 -16.55 -35.42 6.53
C ASN A 322 -15.52 -34.60 5.71
N GLY A 323 -15.89 -34.18 4.50
CA GLY A 323 -15.03 -33.32 3.68
C GLY A 323 -14.79 -31.97 4.35
N LEU A 324 -13.55 -31.45 4.26
CA LEU A 324 -13.25 -30.13 4.80
C LEU A 324 -13.84 -29.04 3.90
N VAL A 325 -14.54 -28.12 4.52
CA VAL A 325 -15.05 -26.88 3.88
C VAL A 325 -14.76 -25.69 4.77
N SER A 326 -14.75 -24.51 4.16
CA SER A 326 -14.58 -23.26 4.90
C SER A 326 -15.80 -22.38 4.75
N ARG A 327 -16.30 -21.87 5.88
CA ARG A 327 -17.28 -20.79 5.87
C ARG A 327 -16.56 -19.48 5.56
N ILE A 328 -16.92 -18.87 4.44
CA ILE A 328 -16.32 -17.60 4.00
C ILE A 328 -17.19 -16.44 4.50
N HIS A 329 -16.55 -15.49 5.17
CA HIS A 329 -17.08 -14.15 5.40
C HIS A 329 -16.40 -13.19 4.44
N MET A 330 -17.16 -12.29 3.85
CA MET A 330 -16.59 -11.23 3.02
C MET A 330 -16.18 -10.05 3.89
N PHE A 331 -14.92 -9.66 3.83
CA PHE A 331 -14.50 -8.34 4.24
C PHE A 331 -14.69 -7.39 3.06
N ASP A 332 -15.48 -6.35 3.24
CA ASP A 332 -15.83 -5.39 2.19
C ASP A 332 -15.85 -3.99 2.80
N THR A 333 -14.69 -3.34 2.73
CA THR A 333 -14.51 -1.97 3.23
C THR A 333 -14.39 -1.02 2.05
N GLN A 334 -15.27 -0.03 2.01
CA GLN A 334 -15.21 1.04 1.03
C GLN A 334 -14.56 2.29 1.62
N LEU A 335 -13.53 2.77 0.95
CA LEU A 335 -12.80 3.99 1.27
C LEU A 335 -13.43 5.13 0.45
N ASN A 336 -14.55 5.68 0.93
CA ASN A 336 -15.35 6.62 0.16
C ASN A 336 -14.62 7.96 -0.04
N ASP A 337 -14.01 8.48 1.01
CA ASP A 337 -13.18 9.68 0.97
C ASP A 337 -12.12 9.69 2.08
N LEU A 338 -10.88 9.59 1.68
CA LEU A 338 -9.69 9.75 2.54
C LEU A 338 -8.83 10.92 2.04
N SER A 339 -9.47 11.94 1.48
CA SER A 339 -8.80 13.15 0.99
C SER A 339 -8.10 13.88 2.13
N ASN A 340 -6.95 14.48 1.83
CA ASN A 340 -6.22 15.28 2.80
C ASN A 340 -5.58 16.50 2.18
N PHE A 341 -5.42 17.52 3.01
CA PHE A 341 -4.60 18.69 2.76
C PHE A 341 -3.52 18.75 3.84
N MET A 342 -2.29 18.96 3.43
CA MET A 342 -1.14 19.08 4.32
C MET A 342 -0.27 20.25 3.91
N ASN A 343 0.24 20.97 4.92
CA ASN A 343 1.14 22.08 4.75
C ASN A 343 2.19 22.07 5.87
N ASP A 344 3.45 22.18 5.53
CA ASP A 344 4.60 22.20 6.44
C ASP A 344 5.52 23.37 6.10
N LEU A 345 5.33 24.50 6.79
CA LEU A 345 6.17 25.69 6.68
C LEU A 345 7.23 25.67 7.78
N ARG A 346 8.50 25.84 7.41
CA ARG A 346 9.62 25.91 8.36
C ARG A 346 10.52 27.08 8.05
N VAL A 347 10.96 27.74 9.11
CA VAL A 347 11.99 28.79 9.08
C VAL A 347 13.16 28.33 9.93
N THR A 348 14.33 28.32 9.35
CA THR A 348 15.59 27.94 10.03
C THR A 348 16.54 29.14 10.03
N LYS A 349 17.16 29.42 11.17
CA LYS A 349 18.27 30.38 11.30
C LYS A 349 19.50 29.63 11.75
N LYS A 350 20.59 29.78 11.00
CA LYS A 350 21.91 29.29 11.39
C LYS A 350 22.72 30.41 12.02
N PHE A 351 23.14 30.18 13.26
CA PHE A 351 24.19 30.93 13.93
C PHE A 351 25.44 30.06 13.92
N ASN A 352 26.64 30.57 13.99
CA ASN A 352 27.91 29.84 13.90
C ASN A 352 27.83 28.30 14.12
N LYS A 353 27.53 27.87 15.34
CA LYS A 353 27.47 26.43 15.74
C LYS A 353 26.05 25.96 16.09
N ILE A 354 25.08 26.83 16.05
CA ILE A 354 23.68 26.55 16.48
C ILE A 354 22.77 26.80 15.30
N GLY A 355 21.86 25.86 15.06
CA GLY A 355 20.72 26.03 14.14
C GLY A 355 19.42 26.00 14.94
N LEU A 356 18.57 27.02 14.75
CA LEU A 356 17.22 27.07 15.28
C LEU A 356 16.24 26.90 14.14
N THR A 357 15.26 26.02 14.32
CA THR A 357 14.16 25.82 13.37
C THR A 357 12.85 26.00 14.11
N ALA A 358 11.98 26.82 13.56
CA ALA A 358 10.58 26.93 13.94
C ALA A 358 9.72 26.56 12.74
N GLY A 359 8.58 25.92 12.97
CA GLY A 359 7.71 25.50 11.89
C GLY A 359 6.24 25.47 12.30
N TYR A 360 5.39 25.50 11.31
CA TYR A 360 3.96 25.32 11.44
C TYR A 360 3.48 24.22 10.49
N PHE A 361 2.98 23.14 11.08
CA PHE A 361 2.37 22.05 10.33
C PHE A 361 0.85 22.10 10.49
N LYS A 362 0.15 22.15 9.36
CA LYS A 362 -1.31 22.06 9.30
C LYS A 362 -1.73 20.90 8.44
N SER A 363 -2.67 20.12 8.92
CA SER A 363 -3.26 19.04 8.14
C SER A 363 -4.75 18.93 8.39
N ILE A 364 -5.46 18.54 7.34
CA ILE A 364 -6.88 18.19 7.37
C ILE A 364 -6.97 16.82 6.70
N GLN A 365 -7.56 15.85 7.38
CA GLN A 365 -7.76 14.48 6.86
C GLN A 365 -9.24 14.15 6.93
N ASN A 366 -9.86 13.89 5.78
CA ASN A 366 -11.20 13.33 5.73
C ASN A 366 -11.14 11.82 5.99
N ILE A 367 -12.14 11.29 6.67
CA ILE A 367 -12.32 9.87 6.89
C ILE A 367 -13.80 9.56 6.68
N SER A 368 -14.13 9.05 5.50
CA SER A 368 -15.46 8.54 5.14
C SER A 368 -15.31 7.14 4.62
N MET A 369 -15.83 6.17 5.36
CA MET A 369 -15.70 4.75 5.07
C MET A 369 -17.03 4.06 5.35
N SER A 370 -17.28 2.95 4.67
CA SER A 370 -18.38 2.03 4.94
C SER A 370 -17.86 0.59 4.95
N TRP A 371 -18.54 -0.25 5.74
CA TRP A 371 -18.18 -1.66 5.91
C TRP A 371 -19.40 -2.54 5.70
#